data_1b631c2b47f66b288962dc5ab329fb69
#
_entry.id   1b631c2b47f66b288962dc5ab329fb69
#
_cell.length_a   1.000
_cell.length_b   1.000
_cell.length_c   1.000
_cell.angle_alpha   90.00
_cell.angle_beta   90.00
_cell.angle_gamma   90.00
#
_symmetry.space_group_name_H-M   'P 1'
#
loop_
_entity.id
_entity.type
_entity.pdbx_description
1 polymer ?
#
loop_
_entity_poly.entity_id
_entity_poly.type
_entity_poly.pdbx_seq_one_letter_code
_entity_poly.pdbx_strand_id
1 'polypeptide(L)'
;MEELVTLISQKTGLDAARAEKALGIMLTLVKNQGDKQKVEELFAKLPGAAELAAKHGGDGAAKGGLLGMLGGGLMGGPLAAIGKLQAAGLNMDQIKMLGTTTLDYAKQKAGADLVRQVAGSIPGLSGYV
;
A
#
# COMPACT_ATOMS: atom_id res chain seq x y z
N MET A 1 12.49 2.89 3.58
CA MET A 1 11.07 2.94 3.99
C MET A 1 10.83 3.42 5.41
N GLU A 2 11.85 3.44 6.24
CA GLU A 2 11.71 3.92 7.61
C GLU A 2 11.20 5.37 7.68
N GLU A 3 11.69 6.22 6.80
CA GLU A 3 11.22 7.61 6.73
C GLU A 3 9.72 7.69 6.47
N LEU A 4 9.23 6.88 5.55
CA LEU A 4 7.81 6.85 5.21
C LEU A 4 6.99 6.29 6.37
N VAL A 5 7.47 5.24 7.01
CA VAL A 5 6.82 4.70 8.21
C VAL A 5 6.71 5.77 9.30
N THR A 6 7.79 6.51 9.52
CA THR A 6 7.80 7.60 10.49
C THR A 6 6.79 8.70 10.13
N LEU A 7 6.75 9.11 8.86
CA LEU A 7 5.79 10.10 8.40
C LEU A 7 4.35 9.65 8.61
N ILE A 8 4.06 8.40 8.27
CA ILE A 8 2.73 7.83 8.45
C ILE A 8 2.37 7.82 9.93
N SER A 9 3.30 7.38 10.76
CA SER A 9 3.11 7.34 12.21
C SER A 9 2.77 8.73 12.76
N GLN A 10 3.51 9.74 12.34
CA GLN A 10 3.30 11.11 12.78
C GLN A 10 1.97 11.68 12.31
N LYS A 11 1.62 11.42 11.05
CA LYS A 11 0.41 11.99 10.47
C LYS A 11 -0.86 11.29 10.91
N THR A 12 -0.80 9.98 11.14
CA THR A 12 -1.98 9.19 11.50
C THR A 12 -2.10 8.95 12.99
N GLY A 13 -1.03 9.18 13.73
CA GLY A 13 -1.01 8.89 15.17
C GLY A 13 -0.84 7.41 15.48
N LEU A 14 -0.54 6.59 14.49
CA LEU A 14 -0.29 5.18 14.68
C LEU A 14 1.13 4.96 15.23
N ASP A 15 1.33 3.87 15.96
CA ASP A 15 2.67 3.47 16.35
C ASP A 15 3.44 2.95 15.12
N ALA A 16 4.76 2.85 15.24
CA ALA A 16 5.60 2.47 14.10
C ALA A 16 5.23 1.08 13.55
N ALA A 17 4.90 0.15 14.43
CA ALA A 17 4.54 -1.21 14.02
C ALA A 17 3.27 -1.23 13.17
N ARG A 18 2.25 -0.49 13.59
CA ARG A 18 1.00 -0.38 12.83
C ARG A 18 1.20 0.40 11.54
N ALA A 19 1.97 1.47 11.59
CA ALA A 19 2.29 2.26 10.40
C ALA A 19 3.01 1.40 9.36
N GLU A 20 3.98 0.61 9.79
CA GLU A 20 4.70 -0.31 8.90
C GLU A 20 3.76 -1.34 8.27
N LYS A 21 2.92 -1.94 9.09
CA LYS A 21 1.93 -2.93 8.61
C LYS A 21 0.96 -2.31 7.61
N ALA A 22 0.45 -1.13 7.95
CA ALA A 22 -0.47 -0.41 7.07
C ALA A 22 0.18 -0.06 5.74
N LEU A 23 1.42 0.40 5.78
CA LEU A 23 2.19 0.70 4.58
C LEU A 23 2.41 -0.56 3.74
N GLY A 24 2.75 -1.67 4.37
CA GLY A 24 2.91 -2.95 3.68
C GLY A 24 1.64 -3.39 2.97
N ILE A 25 0.49 -3.23 3.61
CA ILE A 25 -0.80 -3.53 2.99
C ILE A 25 -1.04 -2.62 1.78
N MET A 26 -0.76 -1.33 1.92
CA MET A 26 -0.91 -0.37 0.83
C MET A 26 -0.01 -0.70 -0.34
N LEU A 27 1.25 -1.03 -0.08
CA LEU A 27 2.19 -1.42 -1.13
C LEU A 27 1.78 -2.71 -1.82
N THR A 28 1.22 -3.66 -1.08
CA THR A 28 0.68 -4.88 -1.65
C THR A 28 -0.50 -4.59 -2.58
N LEU A 29 -1.37 -3.68 -2.18
CA LEU A 29 -2.46 -3.22 -3.03
C LEU A 29 -1.92 -2.66 -4.34
N VAL A 30 -0.94 -1.76 -4.25
CA VAL A 30 -0.30 -1.16 -5.42
C VAL A 30 0.30 -2.24 -6.32
N LYS A 31 0.99 -3.20 -5.73
CA LYS A 31 1.62 -4.28 -6.47
C LYS A 31 0.60 -5.14 -7.21
N ASN A 32 -0.53 -5.43 -6.57
CA ASN A 32 -1.52 -6.34 -7.12
C ASN A 32 -2.49 -5.67 -8.11
N GLN A 33 -2.77 -4.41 -7.90
CA GLN A 33 -3.77 -3.68 -8.68
C GLN A 33 -3.19 -2.75 -9.75
N GLY A 34 -1.95 -2.32 -9.56
CA GLY A 34 -1.31 -1.40 -10.48
C GLY A 34 -0.75 -2.09 -11.71
N ASP A 35 -0.39 -1.29 -12.72
CA ASP A 35 0.32 -1.78 -13.89
C ASP A 35 1.66 -2.38 -13.47
N LYS A 36 1.86 -3.65 -13.79
CA LYS A 36 3.02 -4.41 -13.33
C LYS A 36 4.35 -3.71 -13.65
N GLN A 37 4.52 -3.25 -14.87
CA GLN A 37 5.77 -2.58 -15.27
C GLN A 37 5.98 -1.29 -14.50
N LYS A 38 4.93 -0.50 -14.37
CA LYS A 38 5.00 0.77 -13.65
C LYS A 38 5.23 0.57 -12.16
N VAL A 39 4.61 -0.46 -11.59
CA VAL A 39 4.82 -0.80 -10.18
C VAL A 39 6.26 -1.24 -9.93
N GLU A 40 6.82 -2.05 -10.84
CA GLU A 40 8.21 -2.47 -10.71
C GLU A 40 9.16 -1.28 -10.77
N GLU A 41 8.92 -0.33 -11.67
CA GLU A 41 9.71 0.89 -11.75
C GLU A 41 9.59 1.71 -10.47
N LEU A 42 8.38 1.82 -9.95
CA LEU A 42 8.12 2.56 -8.72
C LEU A 42 8.85 1.92 -7.54
N PHE A 43 8.74 0.61 -7.41
CA PHE A 43 9.39 -0.11 -6.31
C PHE A 43 10.92 -0.06 -6.42
N ALA A 44 11.45 -0.02 -7.63
CA ALA A 44 12.88 0.14 -7.83
C ALA A 44 13.38 1.49 -7.31
N LYS A 45 12.53 2.49 -7.33
CA LYS A 45 12.85 3.84 -6.82
C LYS A 45 12.51 4.03 -5.35
N LEU A 46 11.84 3.05 -4.75
CA LEU A 46 11.48 3.06 -3.34
C LEU A 46 12.17 1.90 -2.64
N PRO A 47 13.40 2.10 -2.15
CA PRO A 47 14.13 1.01 -1.48
C PRO A 47 13.35 0.47 -0.29
N GLY A 48 13.22 -0.85 -0.22
CA GLY A 48 12.48 -1.51 0.85
C GLY A 48 10.99 -1.68 0.61
N ALA A 49 10.44 -1.07 -0.45
CA ALA A 49 9.01 -1.17 -0.73
C ALA A 49 8.59 -2.60 -1.03
N ALA A 50 9.34 -3.28 -1.88
CA ALA A 50 9.05 -4.66 -2.22
C ALA A 50 9.15 -5.60 -1.02
N GLU A 51 10.16 -5.38 -0.18
CA GLU A 51 10.34 -6.16 1.04
C GLU A 51 9.17 -5.96 2.00
N LEU A 52 8.76 -4.71 2.18
CA LEU A 52 7.67 -4.40 3.08
C LEU A 52 6.35 -4.97 2.57
N ALA A 53 6.12 -4.90 1.27
CA ALA A 53 4.94 -5.50 0.65
C ALA A 53 4.92 -7.01 0.86
N ALA A 54 6.06 -7.67 0.68
CA ALA A 54 6.17 -9.10 0.90
C ALA A 54 5.98 -9.47 2.36
N LYS A 55 6.53 -8.66 3.26
CA LYS A 55 6.49 -8.92 4.69
C LYS A 55 5.07 -8.85 5.27
N HIS A 56 4.30 -7.86 4.85
CA HIS A 56 2.99 -7.59 5.46
C HIS A 56 1.80 -7.95 4.58
N GLY A 57 2.04 -8.23 3.32
CA GLY A 57 0.96 -8.54 2.39
C GLY A 57 1.14 -9.87 1.68
N GLY A 58 2.28 -10.03 1.03
CA GLY A 58 2.54 -11.19 0.18
C GLY A 58 2.70 -12.50 0.94
N ASP A 59 3.43 -12.46 2.05
CA ASP A 59 3.70 -13.68 2.83
C ASP A 59 2.42 -14.27 3.43
N GLY A 60 1.58 -13.41 3.94
CA GLY A 60 0.30 -13.85 4.47
C GLY A 60 -0.55 -14.51 3.40
N ALA A 61 -0.54 -13.95 2.21
CA ALA A 61 -1.25 -14.51 1.07
C ALA A 61 -0.65 -15.86 0.63
N ALA A 62 0.67 -15.97 0.69
CA ALA A 62 1.34 -17.22 0.30
C ALA A 62 1.04 -18.35 1.27
N LYS A 63 1.06 -18.07 2.56
CA LYS A 63 0.83 -19.10 3.59
C LYS A 63 -0.64 -19.47 3.70
N GLY A 64 -1.51 -18.51 3.55
CA GLY A 64 -2.94 -18.72 3.56
C GLY A 64 -3.52 -18.84 2.15
N GLY A 65 -2.72 -19.27 1.20
CA GLY A 65 -3.02 -19.17 -0.22
C GLY A 65 -4.41 -19.65 -0.61
N LEU A 66 -4.79 -20.81 -0.15
CA LEU A 66 -6.11 -21.35 -0.48
C LEU A 66 -7.22 -20.53 0.16
N LEU A 67 -7.09 -20.23 1.43
CA LEU A 67 -8.07 -19.42 2.14
C LEU A 67 -8.06 -17.98 1.64
N GLY A 68 -6.88 -17.45 1.37
CA GLY A 68 -6.74 -16.13 0.81
C GLY A 68 -7.36 -16.01 -0.58
N MET A 69 -7.21 -17.04 -1.40
CA MET A 69 -7.81 -17.06 -2.72
C MET A 69 -9.33 -17.18 -2.67
N LEU A 70 -9.84 -17.98 -1.77
CA LEU A 70 -11.28 -18.16 -1.62
C LEU A 70 -11.96 -16.93 -1.07
N GLY A 71 -11.34 -16.29 -0.07
CA GLY A 71 -11.89 -15.08 0.52
C GLY A 71 -11.48 -13.81 -0.20
N GLY A 72 -10.18 -13.69 -0.48
CA GLY A 72 -9.61 -12.49 -1.06
C GLY A 72 -9.77 -12.36 -2.55
N GLY A 73 -9.87 -13.47 -3.25
CA GLY A 73 -10.04 -13.48 -4.70
C GLY A 73 -11.35 -12.86 -5.14
N LEU A 74 -12.41 -13.09 -4.36
CA LEU A 74 -13.72 -12.52 -4.64
C LEU A 74 -13.82 -11.07 -4.22
N MET A 75 -13.08 -10.70 -3.19
CA MET A 75 -13.11 -9.37 -2.61
C MET A 75 -11.80 -8.61 -2.83
N GLY A 76 -11.05 -9.00 -3.85
CA GLY A 76 -9.76 -8.39 -4.14
C GLY A 76 -9.87 -6.92 -4.46
N GLY A 77 -8.72 -6.25 -4.52
CA GLY A 77 -8.63 -4.85 -4.89
C GLY A 77 -8.71 -3.90 -3.70
N PRO A 78 -9.09 -2.63 -3.97
CA PRO A 78 -9.06 -1.60 -2.94
C PRO A 78 -9.92 -1.89 -1.73
N LEU A 79 -11.07 -2.53 -1.92
CA LEU A 79 -11.95 -2.85 -0.80
C LEU A 79 -11.33 -3.85 0.16
N ALA A 80 -10.62 -4.84 -0.36
CA ALA A 80 -9.93 -5.81 0.47
C ALA A 80 -8.82 -5.14 1.28
N ALA A 81 -8.08 -4.22 0.67
CA ALA A 81 -7.04 -3.48 1.35
C ALA A 81 -7.62 -2.59 2.46
N ILE A 82 -8.72 -1.91 2.18
CA ILE A 82 -9.41 -1.09 3.18
C ILE A 82 -9.86 -1.97 4.36
N GLY A 83 -10.41 -3.13 4.08
CA GLY A 83 -10.81 -4.06 5.13
C GLY A 83 -9.63 -4.50 5.99
N LYS A 84 -8.52 -4.81 5.38
CA LYS A 84 -7.29 -5.18 6.11
C LYS A 84 -6.76 -4.02 6.96
N LEU A 85 -6.81 -2.81 6.44
CA LEU A 85 -6.37 -1.63 7.16
C LEU A 85 -7.28 -1.35 8.35
N GLN A 86 -8.58 -1.49 8.20
CA GLN A 86 -9.52 -1.36 9.31
C GLN A 86 -9.28 -2.43 10.37
N ALA A 87 -9.00 -3.65 9.95
CA ALA A 87 -8.66 -4.73 10.86
C ALA A 87 -7.36 -4.46 11.61
N ALA A 88 -6.46 -3.69 11.03
CA ALA A 88 -5.22 -3.27 11.68
C ALA A 88 -5.42 -2.09 12.64
N GLY A 89 -6.64 -1.57 12.74
CA GLY A 89 -6.98 -0.51 13.68
C GLY A 89 -7.06 0.89 13.09
N LEU A 90 -7.05 1.01 11.77
CA LEU A 90 -7.14 2.32 11.13
C LEU A 90 -8.60 2.69 10.87
N ASN A 91 -8.94 3.96 11.08
CA ASN A 91 -10.21 4.50 10.64
C ASN A 91 -10.08 5.05 9.21
N MET A 92 -11.17 5.51 8.63
CA MET A 92 -11.16 5.99 7.25
C MET A 92 -10.25 7.21 7.05
N ASP A 93 -10.20 8.11 8.02
CA ASP A 93 -9.33 9.27 7.94
C ASP A 93 -7.86 8.86 7.94
N GLN A 94 -7.50 7.90 8.77
CA GLN A 94 -6.14 7.37 8.84
C GLN A 94 -5.77 6.67 7.54
N ILE A 95 -6.71 5.93 6.95
CA ILE A 95 -6.49 5.27 5.66
C ILE A 95 -6.25 6.30 4.56
N LYS A 96 -7.03 7.37 4.54
CA LYS A 96 -6.81 8.46 3.56
C LYS A 96 -5.45 9.11 3.75
N MET A 97 -5.08 9.39 4.99
CA MET A 97 -3.77 9.96 5.30
C MET A 97 -2.64 9.02 4.89
N LEU A 98 -2.81 7.74 5.14
CA LEU A 98 -1.84 6.73 4.72
C LEU A 98 -1.66 6.77 3.21
N GLY A 99 -2.74 6.76 2.46
CA GLY A 99 -2.70 6.79 1.01
C GLY A 99 -2.03 8.05 0.48
N THR A 100 -2.47 9.21 0.98
CA THR A 100 -1.92 10.50 0.56
C THR A 100 -0.44 10.60 0.90
N THR A 101 -0.06 10.25 2.13
CA THR A 101 1.33 10.31 2.56
C THR A 101 2.21 9.39 1.73
N THR A 102 1.73 8.18 1.47
CA THR A 102 2.47 7.21 0.65
C THR A 102 2.66 7.73 -0.77
N LEU A 103 1.60 8.27 -1.37
CA LEU A 103 1.68 8.82 -2.72
C LEU A 103 2.60 10.04 -2.80
N ASP A 104 2.53 10.92 -1.82
CA ASP A 104 3.40 12.10 -1.79
C ASP A 104 4.87 11.71 -1.67
N TYR A 105 5.17 10.75 -0.79
CA TYR A 105 6.52 10.24 -0.65
C TYR A 105 7.00 9.61 -1.95
N ALA A 106 6.15 8.81 -2.57
CA ALA A 106 6.47 8.17 -3.85
C ALA A 106 6.74 9.21 -4.94
N LYS A 107 5.96 10.29 -4.97
CA LYS A 107 6.18 11.38 -5.92
C LYS A 107 7.55 12.02 -5.74
N GLN A 108 7.98 12.19 -4.51
CA GLN A 108 9.30 12.77 -4.22
C GLN A 108 10.44 11.84 -4.65
N LYS A 109 10.27 10.55 -4.49
CA LYS A 109 11.32 9.57 -4.78
C LYS A 109 11.32 9.07 -6.22
N ALA A 110 10.15 8.84 -6.77
CA ALA A 110 10.01 8.23 -8.10
C ALA A 110 9.53 9.20 -9.18
N GLY A 111 9.02 10.36 -8.79
CA GLY A 111 8.49 11.34 -9.71
C GLY A 111 6.97 11.27 -9.82
N ALA A 112 6.37 12.45 -9.97
CA ALA A 112 4.91 12.57 -10.00
C ALA A 112 4.29 11.83 -11.19
N ASP A 113 4.94 11.83 -12.34
CA ASP A 113 4.42 11.19 -13.53
C ASP A 113 4.26 9.69 -13.35
N LEU A 114 5.30 9.03 -12.82
CA LEU A 114 5.26 7.59 -12.57
C LEU A 114 4.17 7.25 -11.54
N VAL A 115 4.10 8.02 -10.48
CA VAL A 115 3.09 7.79 -9.43
C VAL A 115 1.69 7.97 -9.98
N ARG A 116 1.45 8.97 -10.83
CA ARG A 116 0.16 9.15 -11.46
C ARG A 116 -0.22 7.96 -12.34
N GLN A 117 0.73 7.43 -13.09
CA GLN A 117 0.49 6.27 -13.94
C GLN A 117 0.12 5.06 -13.12
N VAL A 118 0.85 4.82 -12.04
CA VAL A 118 0.56 3.71 -11.13
C VAL A 118 -0.81 3.89 -10.46
N ALA A 119 -1.03 5.04 -9.86
CA ALA A 119 -2.29 5.31 -9.15
C ALA A 119 -3.48 5.34 -10.10
N GLY A 120 -3.28 5.83 -11.32
CA GLY A 120 -4.34 5.84 -12.33
C GLY A 120 -4.74 4.46 -12.77
N SER A 121 -3.83 3.49 -12.66
CA SER A 121 -4.15 2.09 -12.98
C SER A 121 -4.84 1.36 -11.83
N ILE A 122 -4.92 1.98 -10.66
CA ILE A 122 -5.53 1.37 -9.48
C ILE A 122 -6.86 2.07 -9.20
N PRO A 123 -7.99 1.35 -9.29
CA PRO A 123 -9.29 1.93 -8.92
C PRO A 123 -9.29 2.38 -7.46
N GLY A 124 -9.77 3.57 -7.21
CA GLY A 124 -9.83 4.12 -5.88
C GLY A 124 -8.64 4.98 -5.50
N LEU A 125 -7.48 4.81 -6.12
CA LEU A 125 -6.32 5.67 -5.87
C LEU A 125 -6.21 6.83 -6.85
N SER A 126 -6.86 6.74 -7.99
CA SER A 126 -6.82 7.80 -9.00
C SER A 126 -7.33 9.14 -8.48
N GLY A 127 -8.18 9.12 -7.47
CA GLY A 127 -8.69 10.33 -6.84
C GLY A 127 -7.70 11.03 -5.92
N TYR A 128 -6.60 10.39 -5.58
CA TYR A 128 -5.58 10.95 -4.69
C TYR A 128 -4.39 11.56 -5.41
N VAL A 129 -4.38 11.49 -6.72
CA VAL A 129 -3.26 12.03 -7.52
C VAL A 129 -3.69 13.13 -8.47
#